data_efc5e69d2caef4a4cc19ffa30e9579cb
#
_entry.id   efc5e69d2caef4a4cc19ffa30e9579cb
#
_cell.length_a   1.000
_cell.length_b   1.000
_cell.length_c   1.000
_cell.angle_alpha   90.00
_cell.angle_beta   90.00
_cell.angle_gamma   90.00
#
_symmetry.space_group_name_H-M   'P 1'
#
loop_
_entity.id
_entity.type
_entity.pdbx_description
1 polymer ?
#
loop_
_entity_poly.entity_id
_entity_poly.type
_entity_poly.pdbx_seq_one_letter_code
_entity_poly.pdbx_strand_id
1 'polypeptide(L)'
;MLSGLLLLFSQRVRIGLGQSDGQALEVLKKTAETYRSLKSYRFEGVMKRESKAVGYQQTRETPILKAAILPDKLRIERGWPKNKMVLVSNGQDSWLYLAQLHQYSRTNPGDVKRFLEQGHTDESATFRALYNSFVTQYANLPELVTQARILREESLDIGGNAKSCYVVEINNRGTEDGRSEKDYPRTLWIEKDRYLVLKEISGTRSESPEFEGMLETRQTLVLSLAKINEDLTEELFDFQPPAGTREIQLASIRQPRRRSLEGEIAKDFTLKDLKGDPVSLKNLRGKVVLLNFWATWCGPCRIEMPIIDHLQKEFRGQGLVVLGITDESPEMALKFLAKNQISFSSLIDTEQEVAVQYQVRAIPTIFLVGRDGRIVYQGIGVSREDALRTALKDAGVAAQ
;
A
#
# COMPACT_ATOMS: atom_id res chain seq x y z
N MET A 1 -31.70 43.66 31.70
CA MET A 1 -32.55 42.53 31.34
C MET A 1 -32.03 41.88 30.07
N LEU A 2 -31.20 40.91 30.25
CA LEU A 2 -30.77 39.99 29.18
C LEU A 2 -29.98 38.85 29.88
N SER A 3 -30.70 38.02 30.59
CA SER A 3 -30.21 36.77 31.15
C SER A 3 -31.15 35.70 30.62
N GLY A 4 -30.64 34.76 29.89
CA GLY A 4 -31.42 33.57 29.52
C GLY A 4 -31.25 33.12 28.08
N LEU A 5 -30.07 32.57 27.72
CA LEU A 5 -29.99 31.59 26.63
C LEU A 5 -28.63 30.88 26.67
N LEU A 6 -28.42 30.09 27.70
CA LEU A 6 -27.22 29.24 27.79
C LEU A 6 -27.51 27.98 28.61
N LEU A 7 -28.47 27.18 28.14
CA LEU A 7 -28.75 25.85 28.71
C LEU A 7 -29.63 25.07 27.74
N LEU A 8 -29.05 24.51 26.70
CA LEU A 8 -29.63 23.40 25.93
C LEU A 8 -28.63 22.95 24.87
N PHE A 9 -27.63 22.17 25.27
CA PHE A 9 -26.96 21.18 24.41
C PHE A 9 -26.04 20.32 25.26
N SER A 10 -26.63 19.54 26.14
CA SER A 10 -25.95 18.38 26.76
C SER A 10 -26.93 17.18 26.78
N GLN A 11 -27.48 16.82 25.66
CA GLN A 11 -28.00 15.47 25.50
C GLN A 11 -26.83 14.57 25.08
N ARG A 12 -26.14 14.01 26.08
CA ARG A 12 -25.29 12.85 25.90
C ARG A 12 -26.14 11.72 25.40
N VAL A 13 -26.01 11.39 24.11
CA VAL A 13 -26.51 10.14 23.56
C VAL A 13 -25.73 9.03 24.27
N ARG A 14 -26.33 8.42 25.28
CA ARG A 14 -25.87 7.18 25.89
C ARG A 14 -26.19 6.05 24.90
N ILE A 15 -25.29 5.81 23.94
CA ILE A 15 -25.25 4.54 23.20
C ILE A 15 -24.64 3.54 24.18
N GLY A 16 -25.30 2.38 24.35
CA GLY A 16 -24.91 1.35 25.31
C GLY A 16 -23.44 0.91 25.17
N LEU A 17 -22.61 1.45 26.02
CA LEU A 17 -21.20 1.09 26.18
C LEU A 17 -21.18 -0.22 26.97
N GLY A 18 -20.68 -1.31 26.37
CA GLY A 18 -20.14 -2.42 27.16
C GLY A 18 -19.13 -1.83 28.15
N GLN A 19 -19.13 -2.31 29.40
CA GLN A 19 -18.28 -1.76 30.46
C GLN A 19 -16.82 -1.78 30.01
N SER A 20 -16.22 -0.60 29.80
CA SER A 20 -14.78 -0.44 29.63
C SER A 20 -14.09 -0.68 30.98
N ASP A 21 -12.98 -1.40 30.96
CA ASP A 21 -12.13 -1.58 32.11
C ASP A 21 -11.51 -0.23 32.50
N GLY A 22 -11.77 0.22 33.75
CA GLY A 22 -11.23 1.49 34.26
C GLY A 22 -9.71 1.56 34.20
N GLN A 23 -9.01 0.46 34.44
CA GLN A 23 -7.56 0.35 34.33
C GLN A 23 -7.10 0.51 32.86
N ALA A 24 -7.80 -0.08 31.91
CA ALA A 24 -7.49 0.08 30.49
C ALA A 24 -7.60 1.52 30.05
N LEU A 25 -8.67 2.23 30.48
CA LEU A 25 -8.84 3.66 30.16
C LEU A 25 -7.72 4.52 30.76
N GLU A 26 -7.27 4.22 31.96
CA GLU A 26 -6.15 4.92 32.57
C GLU A 26 -4.84 4.69 31.83
N VAL A 27 -4.56 3.47 31.39
CA VAL A 27 -3.42 3.13 30.54
C VAL A 27 -3.47 3.92 29.23
N LEU A 28 -4.64 4.01 28.57
CA LEU A 28 -4.79 4.77 27.34
C LEU A 28 -4.60 6.28 27.53
N LYS A 29 -5.06 6.84 28.66
CA LYS A 29 -4.81 8.27 29.00
C LYS A 29 -3.32 8.55 29.16
N LYS A 30 -2.59 7.74 29.93
CA LYS A 30 -1.14 7.86 30.10
C LYS A 30 -0.40 7.69 28.77
N THR A 31 -0.84 6.76 27.93
CA THR A 31 -0.33 6.62 26.58
C THR A 31 -0.51 7.93 25.79
N ALA A 32 -1.70 8.49 25.78
CA ALA A 32 -1.97 9.73 25.07
C ALA A 32 -1.13 10.90 25.60
N GLU A 33 -0.98 11.02 26.92
CA GLU A 33 -0.11 12.02 27.57
C GLU A 33 1.35 11.87 27.15
N THR A 34 1.87 10.63 27.11
CA THR A 34 3.22 10.35 26.63
C THR A 34 3.40 10.86 25.20
N TYR A 35 2.48 10.52 24.27
CA TYR A 35 2.59 10.94 22.87
C TYR A 35 2.37 12.44 22.67
N ARG A 36 1.57 13.12 23.50
CA ARG A 36 1.40 14.58 23.47
C ARG A 36 2.62 15.33 24.00
N SER A 37 3.39 14.72 24.89
CA SER A 37 4.58 15.32 25.53
C SER A 37 5.87 15.12 24.73
N LEU A 38 5.82 14.42 23.58
CA LEU A 38 7.02 14.17 22.79
C LEU A 38 7.61 15.46 22.26
N LYS A 39 8.89 15.67 22.52
CA LYS A 39 9.74 16.75 21.94
C LYS A 39 10.58 16.20 20.80
N SER A 40 11.08 14.98 20.95
CA SER A 40 11.78 14.23 19.93
C SER A 40 11.40 12.75 19.99
N TYR A 41 11.49 12.05 18.86
CA TYR A 41 11.31 10.61 18.83
C TYR A 41 12.03 9.96 17.64
N ARG A 42 12.40 8.69 17.80
CA ARG A 42 12.86 7.82 16.73
C ARG A 42 12.26 6.43 16.94
N PHE A 43 11.43 6.02 15.99
CA PHE A 43 10.77 4.72 15.94
C PHE A 43 11.21 3.98 14.68
N GLU A 44 11.68 2.76 14.85
CA GLU A 44 12.00 1.86 13.75
C GLU A 44 11.25 0.55 13.96
N GLY A 45 10.88 -0.11 12.88
CA GLY A 45 10.15 -1.36 12.98
C GLY A 45 9.74 -1.91 11.63
N VAL A 46 8.87 -2.92 11.69
CA VAL A 46 8.31 -3.57 10.52
C VAL A 46 6.80 -3.56 10.60
N MET A 47 6.17 -3.18 9.51
CA MET A 47 4.74 -3.36 9.31
C MET A 47 4.51 -4.60 8.45
N LYS A 48 3.89 -5.63 9.01
CA LYS A 48 3.45 -6.84 8.32
C LYS A 48 1.98 -6.70 7.97
N ARG A 49 1.65 -6.88 6.70
CA ARG A 49 0.27 -6.95 6.20
C ARG A 49 -0.01 -8.36 5.70
N GLU A 50 -1.05 -8.96 6.22
CA GLU A 50 -1.56 -10.27 5.83
C GLU A 50 -2.97 -10.07 5.29
N SER A 51 -3.19 -10.48 4.04
CA SER A 51 -4.52 -10.43 3.38
C SER A 51 -4.93 -11.85 3.03
N LYS A 52 -6.18 -12.22 3.34
CA LYS A 52 -6.72 -13.56 3.13
C LYS A 52 -8.15 -13.48 2.63
N ALA A 53 -8.43 -14.25 1.56
CA ALA A 53 -9.77 -14.52 1.04
C ALA A 53 -9.83 -15.94 0.53
N VAL A 54 -10.98 -16.39 0.00
CA VAL A 54 -11.11 -17.71 -0.61
C VAL A 54 -10.09 -17.84 -1.76
N GLY A 55 -9.22 -18.86 -1.69
CA GLY A 55 -8.17 -19.07 -2.69
C GLY A 55 -7.04 -18.04 -2.71
N TYR A 56 -7.03 -17.06 -1.78
CA TYR A 56 -6.04 -15.98 -1.75
C TYR A 56 -5.42 -15.83 -0.37
N GLN A 57 -4.11 -15.76 -0.33
CA GLN A 57 -3.36 -15.37 0.87
C GLN A 57 -2.09 -14.64 0.45
N GLN A 58 -1.90 -13.46 1.00
CA GLN A 58 -0.71 -12.63 0.78
C GLN A 58 -0.14 -12.17 2.11
N THR A 59 1.18 -12.20 2.23
CA THR A 59 1.91 -11.56 3.33
C THR A 59 2.94 -10.62 2.75
N ARG A 60 2.96 -9.39 3.26
CA ARG A 60 3.94 -8.37 2.88
C ARG A 60 4.50 -7.72 4.13
N GLU A 61 5.82 -7.66 4.22
CA GLU A 61 6.53 -6.93 5.26
C GLU A 61 7.11 -5.63 4.68
N THR A 62 7.09 -4.58 5.47
CA THR A 62 7.52 -3.26 5.04
C THR A 62 8.26 -2.60 6.21
N PRO A 63 9.58 -2.36 6.10
CA PRO A 63 10.31 -1.62 7.11
C PRO A 63 9.83 -0.17 7.17
N ILE A 64 9.81 0.37 8.38
CA ILE A 64 9.45 1.76 8.65
C ILE A 64 10.49 2.40 9.56
N LEU A 65 10.75 3.69 9.32
CA LEU A 65 11.46 4.57 10.22
C LEU A 65 10.66 5.88 10.34
N LYS A 66 10.50 6.36 11.56
CA LYS A 66 9.94 7.69 11.84
C LYS A 66 10.77 8.36 12.92
N ALA A 67 11.23 9.55 12.62
CA ALA A 67 11.95 10.38 13.58
C ALA A 67 11.47 11.82 13.47
N ALA A 68 11.48 12.54 14.58
CA ALA A 68 11.20 13.97 14.60
C ALA A 68 11.94 14.66 15.74
N ILE A 69 12.23 15.94 15.51
CA ILE A 69 12.46 16.96 16.55
C ILE A 69 11.38 18.00 16.31
N LEU A 70 10.42 18.04 17.22
CA LEU A 70 9.26 18.91 17.05
C LEU A 70 9.61 20.38 17.30
N PRO A 71 8.99 21.35 16.59
CA PRO A 71 7.88 21.12 15.65
C PRO A 71 8.30 20.89 14.19
N ASP A 72 9.56 21.08 13.81
CA ASP A 72 9.91 21.39 12.42
C ASP A 72 10.67 20.28 11.69
N LYS A 73 11.36 19.38 12.43
CA LYS A 73 12.18 18.34 11.81
C LYS A 73 11.47 17.00 11.81
N LEU A 74 11.43 16.38 10.65
CA LEU A 74 10.73 15.12 10.44
C LEU A 74 11.49 14.25 9.46
N ARG A 75 11.57 12.95 9.75
CA ARG A 75 11.97 11.92 8.79
C ARG A 75 11.01 10.75 8.84
N ILE A 76 10.48 10.37 7.69
CA ILE A 76 9.64 9.20 7.52
C ILE A 76 10.22 8.39 6.38
N GLU A 77 10.51 7.12 6.63
CA GLU A 77 10.91 6.17 5.60
C GLU A 77 9.98 4.96 5.64
N ARG A 78 9.67 4.44 4.48
CA ARG A 78 8.87 3.22 4.31
C ARG A 78 9.30 2.48 3.07
N GLY A 79 9.41 1.15 3.15
CA GLY A 79 9.71 0.27 2.03
C GLY A 79 11.15 -0.19 1.97
N TRP A 80 11.38 -1.16 1.10
CA TRP A 80 12.70 -1.69 0.78
C TRP A 80 13.43 -0.80 -0.22
N PRO A 81 14.75 -0.93 -0.41
CA PRO A 81 15.54 0.01 -1.24
C PRO A 81 14.93 0.32 -2.61
N LYS A 82 14.42 -0.69 -3.36
CA LYS A 82 13.84 -0.50 -4.70
C LYS A 82 12.49 0.25 -4.71
N ASN A 83 11.71 0.17 -3.63
CA ASN A 83 10.40 0.84 -3.51
C ASN A 83 10.32 1.79 -2.31
N LYS A 84 11.46 2.26 -1.86
CA LYS A 84 11.56 3.14 -0.71
C LYS A 84 10.90 4.49 -0.97
N MET A 85 10.14 4.93 0.01
CA MET A 85 9.58 6.28 0.08
C MET A 85 10.24 6.98 1.26
N VAL A 86 10.71 8.20 1.03
CA VAL A 86 11.36 9.01 2.06
C VAL A 86 10.74 10.41 2.05
N LEU A 87 10.27 10.85 3.20
CA LEU A 87 9.91 12.24 3.47
C LEU A 87 10.85 12.75 4.56
N VAL A 88 11.57 13.81 4.28
CA VAL A 88 12.45 14.48 5.24
C VAL A 88 12.14 15.96 5.26
N SER A 89 12.15 16.55 6.44
CA SER A 89 12.13 18.00 6.65
C SER A 89 13.19 18.35 7.69
N ASN A 90 14.04 19.35 7.40
CA ASN A 90 15.03 19.88 8.33
C ASN A 90 14.60 21.20 8.98
N GLY A 91 13.35 21.62 8.73
CA GLY A 91 12.79 22.88 9.21
C GLY A 91 12.86 24.03 8.18
N GLN A 92 13.77 23.95 7.22
CA GLN A 92 13.91 24.93 6.12
C GLN A 92 13.43 24.34 4.80
N ASP A 93 13.91 23.16 4.47
CA ASP A 93 13.56 22.40 3.27
C ASP A 93 12.84 21.09 3.63
N SER A 94 12.07 20.61 2.70
CA SER A 94 11.47 19.27 2.74
C SER A 94 11.72 18.53 1.45
N TRP A 95 12.07 17.28 1.54
CA TRP A 95 12.31 16.37 0.41
C TRP A 95 11.33 15.21 0.45
N LEU A 96 10.76 14.93 -0.71
CA LEU A 96 9.96 13.74 -0.93
C LEU A 96 10.65 12.92 -2.02
N TYR A 97 11.12 11.73 -1.67
CA TYR A 97 11.80 10.81 -2.57
C TYR A 97 11.00 9.53 -2.78
N LEU A 98 10.91 9.13 -4.05
CA LEU A 98 10.23 7.93 -4.52
C LEU A 98 11.23 7.07 -5.29
N ALA A 99 11.80 6.06 -4.64
CA ALA A 99 12.83 5.20 -5.24
C ALA A 99 12.35 4.52 -6.53
N GLN A 100 11.13 4.01 -6.52
CA GLN A 100 10.52 3.34 -7.68
C GLN A 100 10.45 4.21 -8.94
N LEU A 101 10.36 5.54 -8.77
CA LEU A 101 10.29 6.49 -9.88
C LEU A 101 11.63 7.15 -10.20
N HIS A 102 12.67 6.88 -9.41
CA HIS A 102 13.94 7.61 -9.44
C HIS A 102 13.74 9.13 -9.43
N GLN A 103 12.80 9.61 -8.62
CA GLN A 103 12.40 11.01 -8.55
C GLN A 103 12.39 11.52 -7.12
N TYR A 104 12.70 12.79 -6.97
CA TYR A 104 12.51 13.51 -5.72
C TYR A 104 11.96 14.91 -5.98
N SER A 105 11.33 15.48 -4.96
CA SER A 105 10.94 16.89 -4.94
C SER A 105 11.58 17.54 -3.74
N ARG A 106 12.11 18.75 -3.92
CA ARG A 106 12.53 19.65 -2.85
C ARG A 106 11.58 20.83 -2.80
N THR A 107 11.09 21.17 -1.61
CA THR A 107 10.13 22.23 -1.40
C THR A 107 10.18 22.74 0.05
N ASN A 108 9.40 23.75 0.41
CA ASN A 108 9.28 24.17 1.79
C ASN A 108 8.32 23.28 2.59
N PRO A 109 8.45 23.23 3.94
CA PRO A 109 7.59 22.36 4.78
C PRO A 109 6.09 22.68 4.67
N GLY A 110 5.72 23.96 4.45
CA GLY A 110 4.32 24.37 4.30
C GLY A 110 3.65 23.80 3.05
N ASP A 111 4.39 23.67 1.95
CA ASP A 111 3.87 23.07 0.72
C ASP A 111 3.67 21.57 0.86
N VAL A 112 4.57 20.86 1.57
CA VAL A 112 4.36 19.44 1.90
C VAL A 112 3.10 19.27 2.72
N LYS A 113 2.91 20.07 3.78
CA LYS A 113 1.70 20.02 4.58
C LYS A 113 0.45 20.24 3.74
N ARG A 114 0.44 21.28 2.90
CA ARG A 114 -0.67 21.57 1.98
C ARG A 114 -0.93 20.44 0.99
N PHE A 115 0.12 19.85 0.41
CA PHE A 115 0.01 18.70 -0.48
C PHE A 115 -0.64 17.50 0.23
N LEU A 116 -0.26 17.23 1.47
CA LEU A 116 -0.82 16.15 2.27
C LEU A 116 -2.28 16.39 2.67
N GLU A 117 -2.66 17.64 2.93
CA GLU A 117 -4.03 18.01 3.33
C GLU A 117 -5.00 18.07 2.13
N GLN A 118 -4.55 18.57 0.99
CA GLN A 118 -5.40 18.86 -0.17
C GLN A 118 -5.30 17.83 -1.30
N GLY A 119 -4.30 16.95 -1.26
CA GLY A 119 -4.07 15.97 -2.31
C GLY A 119 -5.13 14.85 -2.31
N HIS A 120 -5.72 14.60 -3.48
CA HIS A 120 -6.68 13.52 -3.72
C HIS A 120 -6.09 12.36 -4.51
N THR A 121 -4.75 12.24 -4.55
CA THR A 121 -4.06 11.14 -5.24
C THR A 121 -3.80 9.96 -4.29
N ASP A 122 -3.66 8.75 -4.83
CA ASP A 122 -3.32 7.56 -4.03
C ASP A 122 -1.99 7.74 -3.28
N GLU A 123 -1.02 8.45 -3.89
CA GLU A 123 0.25 8.78 -3.24
C GLU A 123 0.04 9.76 -2.09
N SER A 124 -0.74 10.83 -2.29
CA SER A 124 -1.03 11.79 -1.21
C SER A 124 -1.79 11.13 -0.08
N ALA A 125 -2.68 10.18 -0.36
CA ALA A 125 -3.36 9.37 0.65
C ALA A 125 -2.36 8.50 1.43
N THR A 126 -1.43 7.85 0.73
CA THR A 126 -0.36 7.06 1.35
C THR A 126 0.54 7.93 2.22
N PHE A 127 0.97 9.10 1.73
CA PHE A 127 1.79 10.03 2.50
C PHE A 127 1.02 10.65 3.67
N ARG A 128 -0.26 10.96 3.49
CA ARG A 128 -1.13 11.45 4.57
C ARG A 128 -1.24 10.40 5.67
N ALA A 129 -1.45 9.14 5.33
CA ALA A 129 -1.46 8.04 6.28
C ALA A 129 -0.11 7.86 6.98
N LEU A 130 1.01 8.21 6.33
CA LEU A 130 2.34 8.20 6.92
C LEU A 130 2.58 9.42 7.82
N TYR A 131 2.16 10.60 7.40
CA TYR A 131 2.35 11.87 8.10
C TYR A 131 1.45 11.98 9.34
N ASN A 132 0.13 11.71 9.19
CA ASN A 132 -0.85 11.70 10.30
C ASN A 132 -0.77 10.43 11.15
N SER A 133 0.38 9.81 11.17
CA SER A 133 0.61 8.47 11.66
C SER A 133 0.36 8.28 13.15
N PHE A 134 0.69 7.08 13.58
CA PHE A 134 0.47 6.54 14.90
C PHE A 134 0.79 7.50 16.06
N VAL A 135 1.72 8.48 15.93
CA VAL A 135 1.98 9.47 16.97
C VAL A 135 0.73 10.30 17.25
N THR A 136 0.12 10.88 16.21
CA THR A 136 -1.13 11.65 16.34
C THR A 136 -2.29 10.76 16.79
N GLN A 137 -2.36 9.54 16.24
CA GLN A 137 -3.40 8.59 16.59
C GLN A 137 -3.33 8.18 18.05
N TYR A 138 -2.12 7.90 18.57
CA TYR A 138 -1.95 7.50 19.96
C TYR A 138 -2.10 8.68 20.92
N ALA A 139 -1.75 9.90 20.51
CA ALA A 139 -2.02 11.11 21.26
C ALA A 139 -3.53 11.38 21.48
N ASN A 140 -4.39 10.84 20.62
CA ASN A 140 -5.84 11.01 20.65
C ASN A 140 -6.62 9.73 21.00
N LEU A 141 -5.94 8.70 21.52
CA LEU A 141 -6.58 7.42 21.84
C LEU A 141 -7.85 7.55 22.68
N PRO A 142 -7.90 8.35 23.78
CA PRO A 142 -9.10 8.43 24.59
C PRO A 142 -10.34 8.97 23.85
N GLU A 143 -10.14 9.81 22.84
CA GLU A 143 -11.20 10.39 22.04
C GLU A 143 -11.70 9.42 20.94
N LEU A 144 -10.81 8.56 20.47
CA LEU A 144 -11.07 7.63 19.35
C LEU A 144 -11.68 6.30 19.82
N VAL A 145 -11.49 5.93 21.08
CA VAL A 145 -11.86 4.61 21.62
C VAL A 145 -13.25 4.63 22.23
N THR A 146 -14.08 3.65 21.88
CA THR A 146 -15.41 3.45 22.51
C THR A 146 -15.37 2.41 23.62
N GLN A 147 -14.50 1.42 23.50
CA GLN A 147 -14.31 0.36 24.49
C GLN A 147 -12.85 0.00 24.61
N ALA A 148 -12.41 -0.30 25.82
CA ALA A 148 -11.05 -0.78 26.10
C ALA A 148 -11.06 -1.83 27.20
N ARG A 149 -10.23 -2.87 27.07
CA ARG A 149 -9.98 -3.86 28.11
C ARG A 149 -8.52 -4.34 28.09
N ILE A 150 -7.95 -4.59 29.26
CA ILE A 150 -6.67 -5.29 29.36
C ILE A 150 -6.93 -6.77 29.20
N LEU A 151 -6.30 -7.41 28.21
CA LEU A 151 -6.41 -8.85 27.97
C LEU A 151 -5.47 -9.63 28.87
N ARG A 152 -4.25 -9.14 29.03
CA ARG A 152 -3.14 -9.75 29.79
C ARG A 152 -1.96 -8.82 29.90
N GLU A 153 -0.97 -9.24 30.65
CA GLU A 153 0.38 -8.69 30.61
C GLU A 153 1.31 -9.65 29.85
N GLU A 154 2.26 -9.07 29.11
CA GLU A 154 3.16 -9.85 28.25
C GLU A 154 4.50 -9.15 28.14
N SER A 155 5.59 -9.91 28.08
CA SER A 155 6.91 -9.39 27.76
C SER A 155 7.11 -9.41 26.25
N LEU A 156 7.57 -8.27 25.69
CA LEU A 156 7.87 -8.11 24.27
C LEU A 156 9.36 -7.77 24.10
N ASP A 157 10.08 -8.50 23.25
CA ASP A 157 11.45 -8.17 22.89
C ASP A 157 11.48 -7.00 21.90
N ILE A 158 12.25 -5.98 22.23
CA ILE A 158 12.48 -4.80 21.38
C ILE A 158 13.99 -4.60 21.26
N GLY A 159 14.54 -5.04 20.13
CA GLY A 159 15.96 -4.87 19.84
C GLY A 159 16.87 -5.58 20.85
N GLY A 160 16.49 -6.77 21.32
CA GLY A 160 17.23 -7.55 22.30
C GLY A 160 16.94 -7.18 23.77
N ASN A 161 15.98 -6.29 24.02
CA ASN A 161 15.58 -5.87 25.36
C ASN A 161 14.13 -6.26 25.64
N ALA A 162 13.91 -7.05 26.69
CA ALA A 162 12.58 -7.45 27.14
C ALA A 162 11.84 -6.27 27.77
N LYS A 163 10.65 -5.95 27.26
CA LYS A 163 9.78 -4.86 27.71
C LYS A 163 8.48 -5.41 28.24
N SER A 164 8.15 -5.12 29.51
CA SER A 164 6.86 -5.50 30.10
C SER A 164 5.76 -4.62 29.54
N CYS A 165 4.69 -5.23 29.00
CA CYS A 165 3.60 -4.55 28.35
C CYS A 165 2.25 -4.93 28.92
N TYR A 166 1.31 -3.97 28.94
CA TYR A 166 -0.11 -4.24 28.93
C TYR A 166 -0.53 -4.61 27.50
N VAL A 167 -1.28 -5.69 27.35
CA VAL A 167 -1.94 -6.03 26.08
C VAL A 167 -3.38 -5.55 26.16
N VAL A 168 -3.68 -4.47 25.46
CA VAL A 168 -4.96 -3.77 25.53
C VAL A 168 -5.72 -3.96 24.22
N GLU A 169 -6.94 -4.47 24.30
CA GLU A 169 -7.87 -4.49 23.18
C GLU A 169 -8.73 -3.24 23.20
N ILE A 170 -8.89 -2.60 22.04
CA ILE A 170 -9.68 -1.39 21.88
C ILE A 170 -10.63 -1.51 20.68
N ASN A 171 -11.82 -0.93 20.82
CA ASN A 171 -12.74 -0.69 19.71
C ASN A 171 -12.80 0.82 19.42
N ASN A 172 -12.66 1.20 18.16
CA ASN A 172 -12.75 2.59 17.74
C ASN A 172 -14.21 2.99 17.50
N ARG A 173 -14.48 4.31 17.49
CA ARG A 173 -15.72 4.85 16.92
C ARG A 173 -15.70 4.57 15.41
N GLY A 174 -16.80 4.04 14.88
CA GLY A 174 -16.95 3.87 13.44
C GLY A 174 -16.79 5.21 12.72
N THR A 175 -16.28 5.18 11.50
CA THR A 175 -16.20 6.37 10.65
C THR A 175 -17.62 6.82 10.28
N GLU A 176 -17.88 8.13 10.24
CA GLU A 176 -19.20 8.73 9.99
C GLU A 176 -19.74 8.48 8.58
N ASP A 177 -18.98 7.87 7.68
CA ASP A 177 -19.32 7.66 6.27
C ASP A 177 -20.18 6.41 5.99
N GLY A 178 -20.69 5.75 7.06
CA GLY A 178 -21.70 4.69 6.95
C GLY A 178 -21.25 3.41 6.25
N ARG A 179 -19.98 3.26 5.92
CA ARG A 179 -19.41 2.00 5.44
C ARG A 179 -19.26 1.07 6.64
N SER A 180 -20.11 0.07 6.71
CA SER A 180 -20.06 -1.00 7.70
C SER A 180 -18.85 -1.91 7.42
N GLU A 181 -17.66 -1.38 7.56
CA GLU A 181 -16.50 -2.22 7.81
C GLU A 181 -16.64 -2.71 9.25
N LYS A 182 -16.86 -3.99 9.43
CA LYS A 182 -16.76 -4.61 10.75
C LYS A 182 -15.28 -4.57 11.12
N ASP A 183 -14.87 -3.46 11.73
CA ASP A 183 -13.52 -3.30 12.22
C ASP A 183 -13.20 -4.42 13.21
N TYR A 184 -12.08 -5.07 13.00
CA TYR A 184 -11.51 -5.90 14.03
C TYR A 184 -11.11 -5.03 15.22
N PRO A 185 -11.30 -5.50 16.46
CA PRO A 185 -10.71 -4.83 17.61
C PRO A 185 -9.20 -4.68 17.38
N ARG A 186 -8.70 -3.50 17.65
CA ARG A 186 -7.25 -3.27 17.65
C ARG A 186 -6.66 -3.80 18.94
N THR A 187 -5.48 -4.41 18.86
CA THR A 187 -4.74 -4.87 20.04
C THR A 187 -3.42 -4.14 20.12
N LEU A 188 -3.18 -3.47 21.25
CA LEU A 188 -2.01 -2.65 21.52
C LEU A 188 -1.16 -3.30 22.60
N TRP A 189 0.16 -3.40 22.39
CA TRP A 189 1.15 -3.73 23.43
C TRP A 189 1.76 -2.43 23.92
N ILE A 190 1.36 -2.01 25.10
CA ILE A 190 1.74 -0.73 25.71
C ILE A 190 2.76 -0.99 26.82
N GLU A 191 3.99 -0.49 26.62
CA GLU A 191 5.07 -0.60 27.63
C GLU A 191 4.64 0.04 28.95
N LYS A 192 4.87 -0.64 30.04
CA LYS A 192 4.41 -0.23 31.36
C LYS A 192 5.14 0.99 31.93
N ASP A 193 6.42 1.15 31.59
CA ASP A 193 7.27 2.19 32.18
C ASP A 193 7.05 3.56 31.50
N ARG A 194 6.94 3.57 30.15
CA ARG A 194 6.87 4.80 29.35
C ARG A 194 5.53 4.99 28.63
N TYR A 195 4.63 4.03 28.74
CA TYR A 195 3.33 4.01 28.05
C TYR A 195 3.42 4.16 26.53
N LEU A 196 4.50 3.60 25.93
CA LEU A 196 4.66 3.56 24.49
C LEU A 196 4.01 2.33 23.88
N VAL A 197 3.35 2.50 22.74
CA VAL A 197 2.84 1.39 21.94
C VAL A 197 4.01 0.79 21.17
N LEU A 198 4.43 -0.41 21.53
CA LEU A 198 5.54 -1.13 20.91
C LEU A 198 5.11 -2.09 19.82
N LYS A 199 3.87 -2.58 19.90
CA LYS A 199 3.26 -3.42 18.87
C LYS A 199 1.77 -3.10 18.77
N GLU A 200 1.26 -3.14 17.55
CA GLU A 200 -0.16 -3.01 17.26
C GLU A 200 -0.59 -4.10 16.29
N ILE A 201 -1.76 -4.66 16.52
CA ILE A 201 -2.48 -5.48 15.55
C ILE A 201 -3.81 -4.80 15.28
N SER A 202 -4.08 -4.57 13.99
CA SER A 202 -5.34 -4.07 13.49
C SER A 202 -5.77 -4.86 12.26
N GLY A 203 -7.01 -4.72 11.83
CA GLY A 203 -7.49 -5.42 10.65
C GLY A 203 -8.81 -4.88 10.15
N THR A 204 -9.19 -5.31 8.95
CA THR A 204 -10.48 -5.02 8.33
C THR A 204 -11.06 -6.28 7.73
N ARG A 205 -12.39 -6.34 7.66
CA ARG A 205 -13.14 -7.32 6.87
C ARG A 205 -14.06 -6.57 5.94
N SER A 206 -13.93 -6.83 4.65
CA SER A 206 -14.80 -6.24 3.65
C SER A 206 -15.25 -7.30 2.66
N GLU A 207 -16.48 -7.20 2.19
CA GLU A 207 -16.88 -7.90 0.99
C GLU A 207 -16.09 -7.34 -0.17
N SER A 208 -15.48 -8.21 -0.95
CA SER A 208 -14.74 -7.82 -2.14
C SER A 208 -15.39 -8.42 -3.37
N PRO A 209 -15.77 -7.59 -4.35
CA PRO A 209 -16.26 -8.11 -5.63
C PRO A 209 -15.22 -8.95 -6.38
N GLU A 210 -13.94 -8.79 -6.04
CA GLU A 210 -12.81 -9.48 -6.65
C GLU A 210 -12.57 -10.87 -6.06
N PHE A 211 -13.14 -11.15 -4.87
CA PHE A 211 -13.02 -12.43 -4.18
C PHE A 211 -14.43 -12.92 -3.82
N GLU A 212 -14.73 -14.19 -4.13
CA GLU A 212 -15.95 -14.80 -3.62
C GLU A 212 -15.91 -14.81 -2.07
N GLY A 213 -16.60 -13.83 -1.44
CA GLY A 213 -16.71 -13.70 0.00
C GLY A 213 -15.89 -12.55 0.60
N MET A 214 -15.47 -12.76 1.84
CA MET A 214 -14.82 -11.74 2.66
C MET A 214 -13.31 -11.69 2.44
N LEU A 215 -12.78 -10.50 2.14
CA LEU A 215 -11.36 -10.20 2.24
C LEU A 215 -11.04 -9.77 3.67
N GLU A 216 -10.24 -10.56 4.36
CA GLU A 216 -9.67 -10.20 5.65
C GLU A 216 -8.27 -9.61 5.44
N THR A 217 -8.04 -8.42 5.98
CA THR A 217 -6.71 -7.82 6.03
C THR A 217 -6.31 -7.59 7.47
N ARG A 218 -5.16 -8.14 7.86
CA ARG A 218 -4.53 -7.94 9.18
C ARG A 218 -3.24 -7.17 9.00
N GLN A 219 -3.05 -6.13 9.79
CA GLN A 219 -1.81 -5.38 9.87
C GLN A 219 -1.20 -5.56 11.25
N THR A 220 0.09 -5.83 11.29
CA THR A 220 0.87 -5.92 12.52
C THR A 220 2.04 -4.96 12.42
N LEU A 221 2.08 -3.94 13.27
CA LEU A 221 3.25 -3.09 13.48
C LEU A 221 4.03 -3.66 14.67
N VAL A 222 5.33 -3.86 14.50
CA VAL A 222 6.25 -4.19 15.60
C VAL A 222 7.43 -3.24 15.53
N LEU A 223 7.70 -2.52 16.61
CA LEU A 223 8.88 -1.68 16.71
C LEU A 223 10.10 -2.53 17.11
N SER A 224 11.23 -2.22 16.52
CA SER A 224 12.56 -2.74 16.89
C SER A 224 13.38 -1.70 17.65
N LEU A 225 13.01 -0.42 17.52
CA LEU A 225 13.59 0.70 18.25
C LEU A 225 12.49 1.70 18.64
N ALA A 226 12.52 2.16 19.89
CA ALA A 226 11.62 3.21 20.40
C ALA A 226 12.37 4.15 21.33
N LYS A 227 12.86 5.27 20.80
CA LYS A 227 13.52 6.35 21.52
C LYS A 227 12.60 7.57 21.59
N ILE A 228 12.50 8.21 22.74
CA ILE A 228 11.69 9.41 22.94
C ILE A 228 12.43 10.41 23.82
N ASN A 229 12.30 11.70 23.49
CA ASN A 229 12.87 12.80 24.23
C ASN A 229 14.38 12.67 24.48
N GLU A 230 15.08 11.99 23.54
CA GLU A 230 16.53 11.89 23.47
C GLU A 230 17.06 12.86 22.42
N ASP A 231 18.34 13.22 22.52
CA ASP A 231 19.03 14.03 21.51
C ASP A 231 19.17 13.21 20.21
N LEU A 232 18.63 13.74 19.13
CA LEU A 232 18.77 13.21 17.79
C LEU A 232 19.75 14.08 17.00
N THR A 233 20.62 13.44 16.22
CA THR A 233 21.60 14.16 15.42
C THR A 233 20.95 14.87 14.24
N GLU A 234 21.47 16.04 13.88
CA GLU A 234 20.96 16.86 12.77
C GLU A 234 21.04 16.12 11.44
N GLU A 235 22.08 15.29 11.24
CA GLU A 235 22.29 14.50 10.04
C GLU A 235 21.13 13.54 9.76
N LEU A 236 20.38 13.16 10.78
CA LEU A 236 19.18 12.33 10.61
C LEU A 236 18.12 13.05 9.76
N PHE A 237 18.12 14.38 9.75
CA PHE A 237 17.15 15.21 9.03
C PHE A 237 17.73 15.82 7.76
N ASP A 238 18.96 15.47 7.40
CA ASP A 238 19.52 15.77 6.09
C ASP A 238 19.13 14.72 5.08
N PHE A 239 18.88 15.15 3.85
CA PHE A 239 18.59 14.26 2.75
C PHE A 239 19.43 14.60 1.52
N GLN A 240 20.22 13.63 1.08
CA GLN A 240 20.96 13.70 -0.18
C GLN A 240 20.26 12.79 -1.19
N PRO A 241 19.71 13.36 -2.29
CA PRO A 241 19.10 12.54 -3.32
C PRO A 241 20.10 11.53 -3.90
N PRO A 242 19.73 10.25 -4.04
CA PRO A 242 20.61 9.25 -4.63
C PRO A 242 21.03 9.63 -6.05
N ALA A 243 22.25 9.23 -6.45
CA ALA A 243 22.76 9.45 -7.80
C ALA A 243 21.77 8.88 -8.86
N GLY A 244 21.61 9.61 -9.96
CA GLY A 244 20.70 9.22 -11.04
C GLY A 244 19.22 9.54 -10.80
N THR A 245 18.89 10.22 -9.69
CA THR A 245 17.52 10.67 -9.45
C THR A 245 17.27 12.04 -10.08
N ARG A 246 16.02 12.27 -10.48
CA ARG A 246 15.58 13.53 -11.12
C ARG A 246 14.74 14.35 -10.15
N GLU A 247 15.05 15.64 -10.03
CA GLU A 247 14.20 16.58 -9.32
C GLU A 247 12.94 16.91 -10.12
N ILE A 248 11.81 16.93 -9.43
CA ILE A 248 10.51 17.31 -9.99
C ILE A 248 9.78 18.24 -9.03
N GLN A 249 8.84 19.03 -9.53
CA GLN A 249 7.98 19.83 -8.66
C GLN A 249 7.01 18.94 -7.89
N LEU A 250 6.75 19.26 -6.61
CA LEU A 250 5.83 18.50 -5.74
C LEU A 250 4.44 18.33 -6.38
N ALA A 251 3.93 19.37 -7.03
CA ALA A 251 2.67 19.31 -7.77
C ALA A 251 2.70 18.33 -8.97
N SER A 252 3.89 18.01 -9.48
CA SER A 252 4.10 17.04 -10.56
C SER A 252 4.23 15.60 -10.07
N ILE A 253 4.27 15.38 -8.75
CA ILE A 253 4.05 14.06 -8.10
C ILE A 253 2.56 13.65 -8.23
N ARG A 254 1.73 14.49 -8.84
CA ARG A 254 0.48 13.94 -9.37
C ARG A 254 0.89 12.76 -10.24
N GLN A 255 0.28 11.59 -9.97
CA GLN A 255 0.28 10.55 -11.01
C GLN A 255 0.01 11.29 -12.30
N PRO A 256 0.88 11.21 -13.33
CA PRO A 256 0.44 11.64 -14.62
C PRO A 256 -0.95 11.02 -14.75
N ARG A 257 -1.98 11.84 -15.00
CA ARG A 257 -3.33 11.34 -15.28
C ARG A 257 -3.10 10.11 -16.08
N ARG A 258 -3.68 8.97 -15.67
CA ARG A 258 -3.52 7.69 -16.36
C ARG A 258 -3.70 7.99 -17.85
N ARG A 259 -2.60 8.33 -18.53
CA ARG A 259 -2.64 8.50 -19.96
C ARG A 259 -2.74 7.08 -20.46
N SER A 260 -3.91 6.73 -20.97
CA SER A 260 -4.03 5.47 -21.67
C SER A 260 -2.96 5.45 -22.75
N LEU A 261 -2.24 4.35 -22.83
CA LEU A 261 -1.31 4.11 -23.93
C LEU A 261 -2.05 3.63 -25.19
N GLU A 262 -3.38 3.53 -25.16
CA GLU A 262 -4.19 3.20 -26.32
C GLU A 262 -3.92 4.18 -27.46
N GLY A 263 -3.75 3.62 -28.67
CA GLY A 263 -3.35 4.34 -29.85
C GLY A 263 -1.84 4.58 -30.01
N GLU A 264 -1.04 4.41 -28.94
CA GLU A 264 0.43 4.52 -29.03
C GLU A 264 1.04 3.24 -29.64
N ILE A 265 2.21 3.38 -30.26
CA ILE A 265 3.01 2.20 -30.65
C ILE A 265 3.57 1.53 -29.40
N ALA A 266 3.27 0.25 -29.26
CA ALA A 266 3.82 -0.55 -28.16
C ALA A 266 5.34 -0.54 -28.22
N LYS A 267 5.96 -0.18 -27.10
CA LYS A 267 7.41 -0.12 -26.99
C LYS A 267 8.01 -1.52 -27.02
N ASP A 268 9.03 -1.70 -27.86
CA ASP A 268 9.69 -2.99 -27.97
C ASP A 268 10.51 -3.31 -26.72
N PHE A 269 10.53 -4.61 -26.40
CA PHE A 269 11.35 -5.17 -25.33
C PHE A 269 11.81 -6.58 -25.72
N THR A 270 12.80 -7.08 -24.99
CA THR A 270 13.23 -8.48 -25.04
C THR A 270 13.40 -8.99 -23.63
N LEU A 271 12.61 -10.01 -23.25
CA LEU A 271 12.69 -10.68 -21.96
C LEU A 271 12.95 -12.17 -22.17
N LYS A 272 13.45 -12.85 -21.15
CA LYS A 272 13.55 -14.30 -21.15
C LYS A 272 12.24 -14.93 -20.72
N ASP A 273 11.85 -16.01 -21.40
CA ASP A 273 10.74 -16.86 -20.95
C ASP A 273 11.19 -17.74 -19.75
N LEU A 274 10.28 -18.58 -19.27
CA LEU A 274 10.52 -19.47 -18.12
C LEU A 274 11.57 -20.56 -18.39
N LYS A 275 11.95 -20.78 -19.65
CA LYS A 275 13.02 -21.71 -20.06
C LYS A 275 14.36 -21.01 -20.28
N GLY A 276 14.35 -19.68 -20.26
CA GLY A 276 15.54 -18.85 -20.50
C GLY A 276 15.68 -18.40 -21.96
N ASP A 277 14.74 -18.74 -22.83
CA ASP A 277 14.78 -18.35 -24.25
C ASP A 277 14.34 -16.87 -24.40
N PRO A 278 15.03 -16.08 -25.26
CA PRO A 278 14.70 -14.69 -25.46
C PRO A 278 13.43 -14.54 -26.32
N VAL A 279 12.46 -13.78 -25.80
CA VAL A 279 11.23 -13.41 -26.50
C VAL A 279 11.20 -11.90 -26.71
N SER A 280 11.10 -11.46 -27.95
CA SER A 280 11.03 -10.04 -28.31
C SER A 280 9.66 -9.68 -28.87
N LEU A 281 9.05 -8.60 -28.36
CA LEU A 281 7.77 -8.11 -28.88
C LEU A 281 7.87 -7.73 -30.36
N LYS A 282 9.02 -7.20 -30.79
CA LYS A 282 9.28 -6.85 -32.22
C LYS A 282 9.09 -8.04 -33.15
N ASN A 283 9.46 -9.25 -32.71
CA ASN A 283 9.35 -10.47 -33.54
C ASN A 283 7.91 -11.00 -33.65
N LEU A 284 6.97 -10.39 -32.93
CA LEU A 284 5.55 -10.74 -32.93
C LEU A 284 4.71 -9.76 -33.77
N ARG A 285 5.34 -8.87 -34.52
CA ARG A 285 4.63 -7.97 -35.45
C ARG A 285 3.79 -8.78 -36.45
N GLY A 286 2.59 -8.28 -36.77
CA GLY A 286 1.60 -9.00 -37.58
C GLY A 286 0.71 -9.97 -36.81
N LYS A 287 1.02 -10.24 -35.53
CA LYS A 287 0.16 -10.95 -34.58
C LYS A 287 -0.55 -9.98 -33.66
N VAL A 288 -1.64 -10.41 -33.07
CA VAL A 288 -2.27 -9.71 -31.93
C VAL A 288 -1.64 -10.25 -30.67
N VAL A 289 -1.07 -9.36 -29.83
CA VAL A 289 -0.35 -9.75 -28.61
C VAL A 289 -1.04 -9.19 -27.37
N LEU A 290 -1.44 -10.08 -26.46
CA LEU A 290 -1.96 -9.72 -25.16
C LEU A 290 -0.79 -9.82 -24.16
N LEU A 291 -0.40 -8.66 -23.59
CA LEU A 291 0.56 -8.55 -22.51
C LEU A 291 -0.21 -8.52 -21.18
N ASN A 292 0.02 -9.50 -20.29
CA ASN A 292 -0.61 -9.56 -18.98
C ASN A 292 0.46 -9.44 -17.89
N PHE A 293 0.47 -8.33 -17.18
CA PHE A 293 1.34 -8.10 -16.02
C PHE A 293 0.71 -8.71 -14.77
N TRP A 294 1.40 -9.67 -14.14
CA TRP A 294 0.85 -10.49 -13.08
C TRP A 294 1.88 -10.91 -12.04
N ALA A 295 1.43 -11.49 -10.91
CA ALA A 295 2.28 -12.17 -9.93
C ALA A 295 1.52 -13.32 -9.24
N THR A 296 2.23 -14.29 -8.69
CA THR A 296 1.65 -15.45 -8.01
C THR A 296 0.81 -15.08 -6.79
N TRP A 297 1.16 -13.98 -6.13
CA TRP A 297 0.48 -13.45 -4.96
C TRP A 297 -0.69 -12.52 -5.29
N CYS A 298 -0.88 -12.17 -6.55
CA CYS A 298 -1.94 -11.27 -7.00
C CYS A 298 -3.27 -12.04 -7.10
N GLY A 299 -4.17 -11.83 -6.15
CA GLY A 299 -5.48 -12.47 -6.12
C GLY A 299 -6.32 -12.15 -7.36
N PRO A 300 -6.50 -10.87 -7.71
CA PRO A 300 -7.21 -10.48 -8.94
C PRO A 300 -6.63 -11.11 -10.21
N CYS A 301 -5.29 -11.24 -10.29
CA CYS A 301 -4.65 -11.91 -11.43
C CYS A 301 -5.10 -13.38 -11.56
N ARG A 302 -5.26 -14.08 -10.45
CA ARG A 302 -5.70 -15.49 -10.44
C ARG A 302 -7.11 -15.67 -10.99
N ILE A 303 -7.97 -14.67 -10.84
CA ILE A 303 -9.33 -14.66 -11.37
C ILE A 303 -9.30 -14.43 -12.89
N GLU A 304 -8.43 -13.53 -13.35
CA GLU A 304 -8.35 -13.12 -14.75
C GLU A 304 -7.59 -14.14 -15.62
N MET A 305 -6.54 -14.79 -15.09
CA MET A 305 -5.68 -15.69 -15.86
C MET A 305 -6.41 -16.86 -16.54
N PRO A 306 -7.39 -17.54 -15.92
CA PRO A 306 -8.18 -18.57 -16.60
C PRO A 306 -8.96 -18.05 -17.81
N ILE A 307 -9.49 -16.81 -17.71
CA ILE A 307 -10.21 -16.15 -18.82
C ILE A 307 -9.24 -15.90 -19.98
N ILE A 308 -8.06 -15.34 -19.68
CA ILE A 308 -7.01 -15.06 -20.67
C ILE A 308 -6.53 -16.37 -21.32
N ASP A 309 -6.34 -17.43 -20.54
CA ASP A 309 -5.90 -18.74 -21.04
C ASP A 309 -6.96 -19.38 -21.95
N HIS A 310 -8.23 -19.22 -21.62
CA HIS A 310 -9.35 -19.64 -22.47
C HIS A 310 -9.34 -18.89 -23.81
N LEU A 311 -9.23 -17.56 -23.77
CA LEU A 311 -9.16 -16.73 -24.97
C LEU A 311 -7.94 -17.07 -25.84
N GLN A 312 -6.78 -17.36 -25.24
CA GLN A 312 -5.62 -17.82 -26.00
C GLN A 312 -5.89 -19.13 -26.74
N LYS A 313 -6.49 -20.12 -26.05
CA LYS A 313 -6.82 -21.42 -26.68
C LYS A 313 -7.81 -21.25 -27.84
N GLU A 314 -8.82 -20.41 -27.66
CA GLU A 314 -9.85 -20.13 -28.67
C GLU A 314 -9.27 -19.40 -29.89
N PHE A 315 -8.44 -18.38 -29.68
CA PHE A 315 -8.00 -17.50 -30.77
C PHE A 315 -6.55 -17.71 -31.25
N ARG A 316 -5.84 -18.71 -30.72
CA ARG A 316 -4.47 -19.02 -31.14
C ARG A 316 -4.35 -19.25 -32.66
N GLY A 317 -5.30 -19.96 -33.25
CA GLY A 317 -5.37 -20.22 -34.70
C GLY A 317 -5.55 -18.97 -35.54
N GLN A 318 -6.03 -17.88 -34.96
CA GLN A 318 -6.23 -16.58 -35.60
C GLN A 318 -5.09 -15.58 -35.32
N GLY A 319 -4.01 -16.05 -34.70
CA GLY A 319 -2.80 -15.28 -34.47
C GLY A 319 -2.78 -14.47 -33.14
N LEU A 320 -3.63 -14.84 -32.17
CA LEU A 320 -3.48 -14.33 -30.80
C LEU A 320 -2.29 -15.00 -30.11
N VAL A 321 -1.43 -14.17 -29.50
CA VAL A 321 -0.33 -14.57 -28.62
C VAL A 321 -0.55 -13.93 -27.27
N VAL A 322 -0.53 -14.71 -26.20
CA VAL A 322 -0.57 -14.20 -24.83
C VAL A 322 0.80 -14.35 -24.20
N LEU A 323 1.29 -13.26 -23.59
CA LEU A 323 2.53 -13.21 -22.83
C LEU A 323 2.22 -12.69 -21.42
N GLY A 324 2.38 -13.54 -20.42
CA GLY A 324 2.46 -13.10 -19.03
C GLY A 324 3.78 -12.38 -18.80
N ILE A 325 3.80 -11.36 -17.95
CA ILE A 325 5.03 -10.65 -17.54
C ILE A 325 5.01 -10.58 -16.02
N THR A 326 6.07 -11.08 -15.37
CA THR A 326 6.19 -11.11 -13.91
C THR A 326 7.61 -10.79 -13.47
N ASP A 327 7.77 -10.19 -12.30
CA ASP A 327 9.07 -9.90 -11.67
C ASP A 327 9.56 -11.04 -10.74
N GLU A 328 8.78 -12.12 -10.64
CA GLU A 328 9.10 -13.28 -9.80
C GLU A 328 10.10 -14.21 -10.48
N SER A 329 10.70 -15.10 -9.69
CA SER A 329 11.62 -16.09 -10.23
C SER A 329 10.94 -17.05 -11.22
N PRO A 330 11.66 -17.54 -12.25
CA PRO A 330 11.11 -18.52 -13.20
C PRO A 330 10.52 -19.74 -12.50
N GLU A 331 11.16 -20.23 -11.45
CA GLU A 331 10.72 -21.40 -10.69
C GLU A 331 9.36 -21.17 -10.02
N MET A 332 9.17 -20.01 -9.35
CA MET A 332 7.90 -19.64 -8.71
C MET A 332 6.78 -19.52 -9.75
N ALA A 333 7.05 -18.79 -10.83
CA ALA A 333 6.10 -18.58 -11.91
C ALA A 333 5.68 -19.93 -12.56
N LEU A 334 6.67 -20.78 -12.90
CA LEU A 334 6.41 -22.09 -13.52
C LEU A 334 5.55 -23.00 -12.64
N LYS A 335 5.91 -23.11 -11.34
CA LYS A 335 5.15 -23.90 -10.37
C LYS A 335 3.71 -23.41 -10.23
N PHE A 336 3.51 -22.10 -10.23
CA PHE A 336 2.18 -21.50 -10.15
C PHE A 336 1.34 -21.79 -11.40
N LEU A 337 1.87 -21.53 -12.61
CA LEU A 337 1.18 -21.75 -13.86
C LEU A 337 0.79 -23.23 -14.02
N ALA A 338 1.70 -24.16 -13.71
CA ALA A 338 1.44 -25.59 -13.76
C ALA A 338 0.33 -26.01 -12.78
N LYS A 339 0.37 -25.54 -11.53
CA LYS A 339 -0.66 -25.82 -10.51
C LYS A 339 -2.05 -25.34 -10.93
N ASN A 340 -2.13 -24.19 -11.60
CA ASN A 340 -3.39 -23.58 -12.01
C ASN A 340 -3.79 -23.89 -13.46
N GLN A 341 -3.07 -24.82 -14.13
CA GLN A 341 -3.34 -25.28 -15.51
C GLN A 341 -3.38 -24.15 -16.55
N ILE A 342 -2.57 -23.11 -16.33
CA ILE A 342 -2.40 -21.98 -17.24
C ILE A 342 -1.36 -22.33 -18.29
N SER A 343 -1.70 -22.19 -19.57
CA SER A 343 -0.89 -22.66 -20.69
C SER A 343 -0.17 -21.56 -21.48
N PHE A 344 -0.47 -20.29 -21.24
CA PHE A 344 0.24 -19.20 -21.92
C PHE A 344 1.68 -19.02 -21.39
N SER A 345 2.56 -18.53 -22.28
CA SER A 345 3.96 -18.26 -21.92
C SER A 345 4.08 -17.07 -20.97
N SER A 346 5.00 -17.17 -20.03
CA SER A 346 5.33 -16.04 -19.13
C SER A 346 6.78 -15.63 -19.29
N LEU A 347 7.03 -14.33 -19.18
CA LEU A 347 8.34 -13.69 -19.32
C LEU A 347 8.75 -13.10 -17.98
N ILE A 348 10.06 -13.04 -17.75
CA ILE A 348 10.65 -12.61 -16.49
C ILE A 348 11.20 -11.19 -16.62
N ASP A 349 10.62 -10.26 -15.87
CA ASP A 349 10.98 -8.84 -15.80
C ASP A 349 11.46 -8.48 -14.37
N THR A 350 12.51 -9.17 -13.89
CA THR A 350 12.99 -9.06 -12.50
C THR A 350 13.37 -7.64 -12.13
N GLU A 351 13.90 -6.87 -13.06
CA GLU A 351 14.28 -5.47 -12.85
C GLU A 351 13.12 -4.49 -13.06
N GLN A 352 11.93 -5.00 -13.43
CA GLN A 352 10.71 -4.24 -13.72
C GLN A 352 10.90 -3.18 -14.82
N GLU A 353 11.84 -3.38 -15.73
CA GLU A 353 12.14 -2.43 -16.82
C GLU A 353 10.95 -2.30 -17.77
N VAL A 354 10.35 -3.43 -18.17
CA VAL A 354 9.19 -3.43 -19.06
C VAL A 354 7.95 -2.93 -18.33
N ALA A 355 7.77 -3.29 -17.06
CA ALA A 355 6.69 -2.77 -16.23
C ALA A 355 6.74 -1.23 -16.14
N VAL A 356 7.93 -0.66 -15.90
CA VAL A 356 8.15 0.81 -15.88
C VAL A 356 7.93 1.42 -17.25
N GLN A 357 8.41 0.78 -18.33
CA GLN A 357 8.28 1.25 -19.71
C GLN A 357 6.81 1.34 -20.14
N TYR A 358 5.97 0.39 -19.70
CA TYR A 358 4.53 0.34 -19.95
C TYR A 358 3.71 1.05 -18.85
N GLN A 359 4.37 1.78 -17.95
CA GLN A 359 3.74 2.53 -16.85
C GLN A 359 2.84 1.67 -15.95
N VAL A 360 3.16 0.38 -15.80
CA VAL A 360 2.43 -0.55 -14.94
C VAL A 360 2.70 -0.21 -13.47
N ARG A 361 1.64 0.10 -12.73
CA ARG A 361 1.72 0.48 -11.30
C ARG A 361 0.87 -0.41 -10.39
N ALA A 362 -0.02 -1.16 -11.00
CA ALA A 362 -0.89 -2.12 -10.32
C ALA A 362 -1.01 -3.38 -11.20
N ILE A 363 -1.27 -4.50 -10.58
CA ILE A 363 -1.54 -5.77 -11.27
C ILE A 363 -2.91 -6.31 -10.81
N PRO A 364 -3.66 -6.97 -11.71
CA PRO A 364 -3.32 -7.18 -13.12
C PRO A 364 -3.38 -5.90 -13.93
N THR A 365 -2.54 -5.81 -14.96
CA THR A 365 -2.66 -4.82 -16.03
C THR A 365 -2.49 -5.54 -17.36
N ILE A 366 -3.41 -5.28 -18.28
CA ILE A 366 -3.42 -5.87 -19.62
C ILE A 366 -3.18 -4.78 -20.67
N PHE A 367 -2.37 -5.11 -21.66
CA PHE A 367 -2.29 -4.38 -22.92
C PHE A 367 -2.58 -5.33 -24.06
N LEU A 368 -3.47 -4.94 -24.96
CA LEU A 368 -3.68 -5.65 -26.24
C LEU A 368 -2.99 -4.85 -27.34
N VAL A 369 -2.02 -5.46 -28.00
CA VAL A 369 -1.25 -4.88 -29.11
C VAL A 369 -1.79 -5.45 -30.41
N GLY A 370 -2.26 -4.58 -31.29
CA GLY A 370 -2.76 -4.93 -32.62
C GLY A 370 -1.66 -5.39 -33.58
N ARG A 371 -2.03 -5.90 -34.74
CA ARG A 371 -1.10 -6.40 -35.78
C ARG A 371 -0.13 -5.35 -36.29
N ASP A 372 -0.55 -4.08 -36.29
CA ASP A 372 0.25 -2.90 -36.65
C ASP A 372 1.22 -2.48 -35.53
N GLY A 373 1.11 -3.11 -34.35
CA GLY A 373 1.92 -2.82 -33.18
C GLY A 373 1.40 -1.67 -32.32
N ARG A 374 0.18 -1.18 -32.55
CA ARG A 374 -0.45 -0.19 -31.66
C ARG A 374 -1.15 -0.87 -30.51
N ILE A 375 -1.17 -0.22 -29.38
CA ILE A 375 -1.97 -0.64 -28.23
C ILE A 375 -3.42 -0.27 -28.53
N VAL A 376 -4.28 -1.28 -28.63
CA VAL A 376 -5.72 -1.11 -28.93
C VAL A 376 -6.59 -1.20 -27.67
N TYR A 377 -6.02 -1.70 -26.56
CA TYR A 377 -6.73 -1.80 -25.28
C TYR A 377 -5.74 -1.76 -24.11
N GLN A 378 -6.12 -1.07 -23.06
CA GLN A 378 -5.43 -1.07 -21.77
C GLN A 378 -6.43 -1.32 -20.64
N GLY A 379 -6.33 -2.44 -19.93
CA GLY A 379 -7.11 -2.78 -18.73
C GLY A 379 -6.25 -2.69 -17.47
N ILE A 380 -6.78 -2.11 -16.39
CA ILE A 380 -6.14 -2.06 -15.07
C ILE A 380 -7.10 -2.62 -14.03
N GLY A 381 -6.66 -3.60 -13.25
CA GLY A 381 -7.54 -4.46 -12.45
C GLY A 381 -8.13 -5.59 -13.31
N VAL A 382 -9.04 -6.36 -12.74
CA VAL A 382 -9.66 -7.51 -13.47
C VAL A 382 -10.45 -7.01 -14.66
N SER A 383 -10.04 -7.44 -15.85
CA SER A 383 -10.77 -7.17 -17.09
C SER A 383 -11.88 -8.20 -17.27
N ARG A 384 -13.08 -7.75 -17.58
CA ARG A 384 -14.20 -8.64 -17.87
C ARG A 384 -14.00 -9.31 -19.22
N GLU A 385 -14.44 -10.55 -19.35
CA GLU A 385 -14.28 -11.33 -20.59
C GLU A 385 -14.94 -10.67 -21.81
N ASP A 386 -16.12 -10.05 -21.62
CA ASP A 386 -16.81 -9.33 -22.70
C ASP A 386 -16.00 -8.12 -23.22
N ALA A 387 -15.32 -7.40 -22.33
CA ALA A 387 -14.44 -6.30 -22.70
C ALA A 387 -13.21 -6.79 -23.48
N LEU A 388 -12.60 -7.90 -23.03
CA LEU A 388 -11.46 -8.52 -23.73
C LEU A 388 -11.86 -9.04 -25.10
N ARG A 389 -13.03 -9.69 -25.25
CA ARG A 389 -13.57 -10.15 -26.55
C ARG A 389 -13.83 -9.00 -27.49
N THR A 390 -14.38 -7.90 -27.01
CA THR A 390 -14.59 -6.68 -27.81
C THR A 390 -13.26 -6.14 -28.31
N ALA A 391 -12.27 -5.99 -27.41
CA ALA A 391 -10.94 -5.50 -27.79
C ALA A 391 -10.21 -6.42 -28.77
N LEU A 392 -10.37 -7.75 -28.64
CA LEU A 392 -9.82 -8.73 -29.59
C LEU A 392 -10.46 -8.58 -30.97
N LYS A 393 -11.77 -8.37 -31.04
CA LYS A 393 -12.46 -8.10 -32.31
C LYS A 393 -11.95 -6.83 -32.96
N ASP A 394 -11.76 -5.76 -32.21
CA ASP A 394 -11.22 -4.48 -32.70
C ASP A 394 -9.76 -4.62 -33.18
N ALA A 395 -9.00 -5.55 -32.58
CA ALA A 395 -7.65 -5.92 -33.01
C ALA A 395 -7.61 -6.85 -34.24
N GLY A 396 -8.75 -7.24 -34.79
CA GLY A 396 -8.84 -8.14 -35.95
C GLY A 396 -8.75 -9.63 -35.62
N VAL A 397 -9.11 -10.03 -34.39
CA VAL A 397 -9.33 -11.41 -33.95
C VAL A 397 -10.82 -11.55 -33.69
N ALA A 398 -11.53 -12.19 -34.62
CA ALA A 398 -12.98 -12.39 -34.51
C ALA A 398 -13.31 -13.81 -34.04
N ALA A 399 -14.37 -13.97 -33.22
CA ALA A 399 -15.03 -15.27 -33.04
C ALA A 399 -15.62 -15.66 -34.39
N GLN A 400 -15.39 -16.91 -34.79
CA GLN A 400 -16.11 -17.52 -35.92
C GLN A 400 -17.58 -17.76 -35.54
#